data_6d7414ce45b3a0f5f29bff6535eeb7e6
#
_entry.id   6d7414ce45b3a0f5f29bff6535eeb7e6
#
_cell.length_a   1.000
_cell.length_b   1.000
_cell.length_c   1.000
_cell.angle_alpha   90.00
_cell.angle_beta   90.00
_cell.angle_gamma   90.00
#
_symmetry.space_group_name_H-M   'P 1'
#
loop_
_entity.id
_entity.type
_entity.pdbx_description
1 polymer ?
#
loop_
_entity_poly.entity_id
_entity_poly.type
_entity_poly.pdbx_seq_one_letter_code
_entity_poly.pdbx_strand_id
1 'polypeptide(L)'
;MKEVSIYIVTGIRGRWQQDGHIGYTLEYYKENCKYPAVIREVVPVQQMNENRSTLEALIQALHRMKEKCILTVYTESKYLYSGYEDTEYVKRWKQN
;
A
#
# COMPACT_ATOMS: atom_id res chain seq x y z
N MET A 1 5.62 -13.12 14.34
CA MET A 1 5.27 -11.75 13.90
C MET A 1 4.14 -11.83 12.88
N LYS A 2 3.15 -10.95 13.01
CA LYS A 2 1.99 -10.94 12.12
C LYS A 2 2.40 -10.62 10.68
N GLU A 3 1.78 -11.30 9.72
CA GLU A 3 1.99 -11.01 8.31
C GLU A 3 0.78 -10.29 7.75
N VAL A 4 1.03 -9.20 7.03
CA VAL A 4 -0.02 -8.36 6.43
C VAL A 4 0.31 -8.16 4.95
N SER A 5 -0.70 -8.34 4.11
CA SER A 5 -0.58 -8.05 2.68
C SER A 5 -1.23 -6.70 2.41
N ILE A 6 -0.53 -5.86 1.67
CA ILE A 6 -1.02 -4.54 1.28
C ILE A 6 -1.11 -4.49 -0.24
N TYR A 7 -2.29 -4.16 -0.74
CA TYR A 7 -2.53 -3.97 -2.17
C TYR A 7 -2.76 -2.49 -2.42
N ILE A 8 -1.93 -1.89 -3.27
CA ILE A 8 -1.98 -0.46 -3.55
C ILE A 8 -2.49 -0.24 -4.96
N VAL A 9 -3.46 0.65 -5.11
CA VAL A 9 -3.97 1.05 -6.41
C VAL A 9 -4.01 2.57 -6.51
N THR A 10 -3.82 3.09 -7.72
CA THR A 10 -3.99 4.50 -8.00
C THR A 10 -4.71 4.67 -9.33
N GLY A 11 -5.63 5.63 -9.37
CA GLY A 11 -6.28 6.04 -10.61
C GLY A 11 -5.51 7.11 -11.36
N ILE A 12 -4.38 7.55 -10.82
CA ILE A 12 -3.57 8.60 -11.42
C ILE A 12 -2.48 7.98 -12.28
N ARG A 13 -2.30 8.53 -13.49
CA ARG A 13 -1.30 8.02 -14.43
C ARG A 13 -0.43 9.15 -14.95
N GLY A 14 0.88 8.86 -15.05
CA GLY A 14 1.82 9.77 -15.66
C GLY A 14 2.44 10.77 -14.71
N ARG A 15 3.20 11.68 -15.31
CA ARG A 15 4.03 12.63 -14.56
C ARG A 15 3.31 13.91 -14.16
N TRP A 16 2.14 14.16 -14.75
CA TRP A 16 1.43 15.41 -14.53
C TRP A 16 0.68 15.38 -13.22
N GLN A 17 0.67 16.51 -12.54
CA GLN A 17 -0.14 16.67 -11.34
C GLN A 17 -1.60 16.70 -11.74
N GLN A 18 -2.41 15.91 -11.08
CA GLN A 18 -3.82 15.78 -11.40
C GLN A 18 -4.59 15.35 -10.16
N ASP A 19 -5.88 15.54 -10.22
CA ASP A 19 -6.78 15.08 -9.17
C ASP A 19 -7.25 13.67 -9.53
N GLY A 20 -7.46 12.86 -8.52
CA GLY A 20 -7.94 11.49 -8.73
C GLY A 20 -8.17 10.77 -7.42
N HIS A 21 -8.09 9.46 -7.47
CA HIS A 21 -8.31 8.61 -6.29
C HIS A 21 -7.18 7.61 -6.14
N ILE A 22 -6.88 7.31 -4.89
CA ILE A 22 -5.95 6.25 -4.53
C ILE A 22 -6.69 5.27 -3.63
N GLY A 23 -6.14 4.08 -3.51
CA GLY A 23 -6.73 3.10 -2.62
C GLY A 23 -5.71 2.12 -2.09
N TYR A 24 -6.06 1.50 -0.97
CA TYR A 24 -5.29 0.39 -0.46
C TYR A 24 -6.23 -0.65 0.12
N THR A 25 -5.74 -1.88 0.14
CA THR A 25 -6.41 -2.98 0.81
C THR A 25 -5.39 -3.66 1.70
N LEU A 26 -5.73 -3.81 2.97
CA LEU A 26 -4.95 -4.56 3.94
C LEU A 26 -5.63 -5.90 4.17
N GLU A 27 -4.86 -6.97 4.13
CA GLU A 27 -5.39 -8.31 4.35
C GLU A 27 -4.50 -9.04 5.34
N TYR A 28 -5.08 -9.58 6.39
CA TYR A 28 -4.33 -10.32 7.40
C TYR A 28 -5.24 -11.32 8.09
N TYR A 29 -4.64 -12.38 8.66
CA TYR A 29 -5.38 -13.39 9.40
C TYR A 29 -5.26 -13.11 10.90
N LYS A 30 -6.39 -12.99 11.56
CA LYS A 30 -6.45 -12.92 13.01
C LYS A 30 -6.25 -14.34 13.55
N GLU A 31 -5.72 -14.44 14.77
CA GLU A 31 -5.53 -15.71 15.42
C GLU A 31 -6.83 -16.51 15.47
N ASN A 32 -6.75 -17.78 15.11
CA ASN A 32 -7.89 -18.71 15.12
C ASN A 32 -9.00 -18.38 14.13
N CYS A 33 -8.73 -17.58 13.10
CA CYS A 33 -9.70 -17.25 12.06
C CYS A 33 -9.36 -17.95 10.75
N LYS A 34 -10.40 -18.49 10.09
CA LYS A 34 -10.24 -19.13 8.78
C LYS A 34 -10.17 -18.13 7.64
N TYR A 35 -10.77 -16.98 7.81
CA TYR A 35 -10.88 -15.97 6.77
C TYR A 35 -10.04 -14.75 7.14
N PRO A 36 -9.42 -14.11 6.16
CA PRO A 36 -8.63 -12.92 6.46
C PRO A 36 -9.53 -11.76 6.86
N ALA A 37 -9.01 -10.91 7.73
CA ALA A 37 -9.61 -9.61 7.97
C ALA A 37 -9.16 -8.71 6.82
N VAL A 38 -10.08 -7.91 6.27
CA VAL A 38 -9.80 -7.04 5.14
C VAL A 38 -10.23 -5.62 5.49
N ILE A 39 -9.30 -4.69 5.31
CA ILE A 39 -9.57 -3.26 5.44
C ILE A 39 -9.32 -2.64 4.08
N ARG A 40 -10.31 -1.97 3.52
CA ARG A 40 -10.21 -1.35 2.20
C ARG A 40 -10.64 0.10 2.30
N GLU A 41 -9.88 0.97 1.67
CA GLU A 41 -10.19 2.39 1.67
C GLU A 41 -9.82 3.01 0.33
N VAL A 42 -10.68 3.91 -0.15
CA VAL A 42 -10.45 4.70 -1.35
C VAL A 42 -10.55 6.17 -0.95
N VAL A 43 -9.55 6.95 -1.31
CA VAL A 43 -9.40 8.32 -0.85
C VAL A 43 -9.16 9.24 -2.05
N PRO A 44 -9.87 10.39 -2.13
CA PRO A 44 -9.56 11.36 -3.17
C PRO A 44 -8.24 12.08 -2.87
N VAL A 45 -7.50 12.39 -3.91
CA VAL A 45 -6.26 13.16 -3.79
C VAL A 45 -6.25 14.26 -4.84
N GLN A 46 -5.49 15.31 -4.56
CA GLN A 46 -5.40 16.47 -5.43
C GLN A 46 -3.95 16.78 -5.76
N GLN A 47 -3.72 17.21 -7.01
CA GLN A 47 -2.44 17.71 -7.45
C GLN A 47 -1.29 16.72 -7.23
N MET A 48 -1.51 15.47 -7.62
CA MET A 48 -0.49 14.43 -7.51
C MET A 48 -0.24 13.78 -8.86
N ASN A 49 1.01 13.40 -9.11
CA ASN A 49 1.34 12.54 -10.23
C ASN A 49 1.26 11.07 -9.79
N GLU A 50 1.50 10.15 -10.71
CA GLU A 50 1.38 8.72 -10.44
C GLU A 50 2.29 8.27 -9.28
N ASN A 51 3.56 8.64 -9.30
CA ASN A 51 4.50 8.22 -8.28
C ASN A 51 4.12 8.75 -6.89
N ARG A 52 3.75 10.01 -6.82
CA ARG A 52 3.35 10.62 -5.56
C ARG A 52 2.08 9.98 -5.01
N SER A 53 1.11 9.70 -5.87
CA SER A 53 -0.15 9.11 -5.44
C SER A 53 0.06 7.68 -4.92
N THR A 54 0.93 6.93 -5.56
CA THR A 54 1.24 5.57 -5.12
C THR A 54 1.93 5.60 -3.74
N LEU A 55 2.87 6.52 -3.55
CA LEU A 55 3.53 6.69 -2.26
C LEU A 55 2.53 7.10 -1.18
N GLU A 56 1.61 8.00 -1.50
CA GLU A 56 0.59 8.44 -0.55
C GLU A 56 -0.30 7.27 -0.12
N ALA A 57 -0.68 6.39 -1.06
CA ALA A 57 -1.48 5.21 -0.73
C ALA A 57 -0.73 4.30 0.24
N LEU A 58 0.56 4.11 0.02
CA LEU A 58 1.38 3.30 0.93
C LEU A 58 1.46 3.93 2.31
N ILE A 59 1.71 5.24 2.37
CA ILE A 59 1.81 5.95 3.65
C ILE A 59 0.50 5.82 4.44
N GLN A 60 -0.64 6.00 3.79
CA GLN A 60 -1.92 5.87 4.47
C GLN A 60 -2.16 4.44 4.96
N ALA A 61 -1.77 3.45 4.15
CA ALA A 61 -1.87 2.04 4.57
C ALA A 61 -1.00 1.78 5.80
N LEU A 62 0.23 2.30 5.81
CA LEU A 62 1.15 2.11 6.93
C LEU A 62 0.65 2.77 8.21
N HIS A 63 -0.05 3.89 8.10
CA HIS A 63 -0.64 4.54 9.27
C HIS A 63 -1.74 3.70 9.95
N ARG A 64 -2.26 2.70 9.26
CA ARG A 64 -3.22 1.76 9.85
C ARG A 64 -2.55 0.70 10.71
N MET A 65 -1.23 0.56 10.60
CA MET A 65 -0.47 -0.43 11.38
C MET A 65 -0.20 0.11 12.76
N LYS A 66 -0.48 -0.70 13.79
CA LYS A 66 -0.27 -0.32 15.18
C LYS A 66 0.83 -1.12 15.86
N GLU A 67 1.36 -2.13 15.17
CA GLU A 67 2.40 -2.97 15.70
C GLU A 67 3.34 -3.40 14.57
N LYS A 68 4.51 -3.87 14.94
CA LYS A 68 5.45 -4.38 13.95
C LYS A 68 4.90 -5.65 13.30
N CYS A 69 5.06 -5.76 12.00
CA CYS A 69 4.60 -6.91 11.24
C CYS A 69 5.45 -7.08 9.99
N ILE A 70 5.35 -8.24 9.38
CA ILE A 70 5.98 -8.49 8.10
C ILE A 70 4.98 -8.07 7.03
N LEU A 71 5.39 -7.14 6.19
CA LEU A 71 4.53 -6.60 5.14
C LEU A 71 4.93 -7.16 3.78
N THR A 72 3.94 -7.60 3.02
CA THR A 72 4.10 -7.90 1.61
C THR A 72 3.29 -6.85 0.87
N VAL A 73 3.98 -6.03 0.06
CA VAL A 73 3.33 -4.93 -0.65
C VAL A 73 3.19 -5.30 -2.12
N TYR A 74 1.95 -5.25 -2.61
CA TYR A 74 1.63 -5.52 -4.01
C TYR A 74 1.42 -4.18 -4.71
N THR A 75 2.32 -3.86 -5.63
CA THR A 75 2.27 -2.61 -6.37
C THR A 75 2.85 -2.78 -7.76
N GLU A 76 2.35 -2.00 -8.70
CA GLU A 76 2.92 -1.93 -10.03
C GLU A 76 4.04 -0.89 -10.13
N SER A 77 4.24 -0.10 -9.07
CA SER A 77 5.20 0.99 -9.09
C SER A 77 6.61 0.53 -8.79
N LYS A 78 7.48 0.56 -9.79
CA LYS A 78 8.90 0.31 -9.60
C LYS A 78 9.53 1.34 -8.67
N TYR A 79 8.99 2.54 -8.67
CA TYR A 79 9.45 3.61 -7.80
C TYR A 79 9.37 3.21 -6.33
N LEU A 80 8.27 2.61 -5.92
CA LEU A 80 8.10 2.21 -4.52
C LEU A 80 9.09 1.12 -4.10
N TYR A 81 9.11 0.00 -4.82
CA TYR A 81 9.94 -1.09 -4.34
C TYR A 81 11.44 -0.83 -4.53
N SER A 82 11.83 0.00 -5.46
CA SER A 82 13.24 0.40 -5.58
C SER A 82 13.68 1.33 -4.47
N GLY A 83 12.76 2.17 -3.96
CA GLY A 83 13.06 3.14 -2.92
C GLY A 83 12.92 2.64 -1.49
N TYR A 84 12.11 1.62 -1.28
CA TYR A 84 11.73 1.20 0.08
C TYR A 84 11.93 -0.28 0.37
N GLU A 85 12.66 -1.01 -0.47
CA GLU A 85 12.79 -2.46 -0.31
C GLU A 85 13.48 -2.90 0.99
N ASP A 86 14.29 -2.04 1.56
CA ASP A 86 15.04 -2.35 2.78
C ASP A 86 14.46 -1.69 4.03
N THR A 87 13.19 -1.30 4.00
CA THR A 87 12.58 -0.67 5.16
C THR A 87 12.33 -1.68 6.26
N GLU A 88 12.20 -1.18 7.49
CA GLU A 88 11.95 -2.00 8.67
C GLU A 88 10.65 -2.82 8.56
N TYR A 89 9.65 -2.27 7.89
CA TYR A 89 8.32 -2.86 7.83
C TYR A 89 8.06 -3.68 6.57
N VAL A 90 8.71 -3.35 5.47
CA VAL A 90 8.46 -3.99 4.18
C VAL A 90 9.56 -5.03 3.93
N LYS A 91 9.18 -6.29 3.98
CA LYS A 91 10.12 -7.40 3.76
C LYS A 91 10.00 -8.01 2.37
N ARG A 92 8.88 -7.82 1.72
CA ARG A 92 8.64 -8.36 0.39
C ARG A 92 7.83 -7.39 -0.45
N TRP A 93 8.24 -7.25 -1.70
CA TRP A 93 7.54 -6.43 -2.67
C TRP A 93 7.09 -7.34 -3.82
N LYS A 94 5.86 -7.18 -4.24
CA LYS A 94 5.30 -7.95 -5.34
C LYS A 94 4.70 -7.01 -6.38
N GLN A 95 4.96 -7.32 -7.64
CA GLN A 95 4.35 -6.59 -8.73
C GLN A 95 2.99 -7.21 -9.03
N ASN A 96 1.97 -6.37 -9.10
CA ASN A 96 0.62 -6.82 -9.45
C ASN A 96 0.49 -7.13 -10.93
#